data_151890cbc3b411c76d9c6a4a6f54b7fd
#
_entry.id   151890cbc3b411c76d9c6a4a6f54b7fd
#
_cell.length_a   1.000
_cell.length_b   1.000
_cell.length_c   1.000
_cell.angle_alpha   90.00
_cell.angle_beta   90.00
_cell.angle_gamma   90.00
#
_symmetry.space_group_name_H-M   'P 1'
#
loop_
_entity.id
_entity.type
_entity.pdbx_description
1 polymer ?
#
loop_
_entity_poly.entity_id
_entity_poly.type
_entity_poly.pdbx_seq_one_letter_code
_entity_poly.pdbx_strand_id
1 'polypeptide(L)'
;MQAHGRGEAKPVRVNTKRQTEFDYVKTLALFFMVIIHVLEEISSYGAYEVMPVGFWENLVEFGAGPLAAPAYMCAMGVGIIYSRRREPSDLFRRGVRLLILAAGLNLARGLIPTASVSAIRGTIDPDRLFYLTFNVDILHLAGLSFLLTALLRKLRVPPLAFVPVAIVMQIVGNLLPPLTEDCPVPLYILGSLFHTSPLSAFPLLICYIHVAVGIAFGDILIRQKELERFYQILFWGSLSLLAGLLFTFVTLGYDLKNLYVLYDELYYE
;
A
#
# COMPACT_ATOMS: atom_id res chain seq x y z
N MET A 1 29.04 34.60 -25.02
CA MET A 1 29.11 33.14 -24.86
C MET A 1 27.76 32.68 -24.31
N GLN A 2 26.81 32.35 -25.24
CA GLN A 2 25.45 31.95 -24.88
C GLN A 2 25.45 30.46 -24.60
N ALA A 3 25.19 30.10 -23.37
CA ALA A 3 24.97 28.70 -22.96
C ALA A 3 23.63 28.23 -23.54
N HIS A 4 23.66 27.41 -24.57
CA HIS A 4 22.50 26.67 -25.09
C HIS A 4 22.02 25.72 -23.99
N GLY A 5 20.97 26.12 -23.29
CA GLY A 5 20.20 25.20 -22.43
C GLY A 5 19.61 24.10 -23.30
N ARG A 6 20.15 22.89 -23.21
CA ARG A 6 19.52 21.68 -23.75
C ARG A 6 18.16 21.54 -23.09
N GLY A 7 17.12 22.00 -23.78
CA GLY A 7 15.75 21.68 -23.41
C GLY A 7 15.57 20.16 -23.51
N GLU A 8 15.51 19.47 -22.39
CA GLU A 8 15.10 18.07 -22.36
C GLU A 8 13.73 17.96 -23.06
N ALA A 9 13.71 17.32 -24.21
CA ALA A 9 12.47 17.07 -24.94
C ALA A 9 11.52 16.30 -24.02
N LYS A 10 10.38 16.90 -23.66
CA LYS A 10 9.36 16.23 -22.85
C LYS A 10 9.01 14.90 -23.51
N PRO A 11 9.02 13.78 -22.78
CA PRO A 11 8.75 12.47 -23.34
C PRO A 11 7.37 12.47 -24.02
N VAL A 12 7.34 11.93 -25.25
CA VAL A 12 6.12 11.85 -26.04
C VAL A 12 5.14 10.88 -25.35
N ARG A 13 3.95 11.38 -25.02
CA ARG A 13 2.86 10.60 -24.43
C ARG A 13 1.96 10.09 -25.53
N VAL A 14 1.94 8.80 -25.72
CA VAL A 14 1.18 8.14 -26.79
C VAL A 14 -0.13 7.58 -26.26
N ASN A 15 -0.07 6.88 -25.12
CA ASN A 15 -1.21 6.24 -24.51
C ASN A 15 -1.76 7.10 -23.37
N THR A 16 -2.69 7.99 -23.68
CA THR A 16 -3.30 8.91 -22.69
C THR A 16 -4.75 8.56 -22.34
N LYS A 17 -5.30 7.49 -22.95
CA LYS A 17 -6.67 7.04 -22.66
C LYS A 17 -6.76 6.46 -21.26
N ARG A 18 -7.98 6.44 -20.71
CA ARG A 18 -8.28 5.77 -19.44
C ARG A 18 -7.94 4.29 -19.57
N GLN A 19 -7.17 3.78 -18.62
CA GLN A 19 -6.76 2.37 -18.56
C GLN A 19 -7.77 1.65 -17.67
N THR A 20 -8.74 0.97 -18.29
CA THR A 20 -9.82 0.26 -17.59
C THR A 20 -9.30 -0.93 -16.79
N GLU A 21 -8.17 -1.51 -17.20
CA GLU A 21 -7.48 -2.62 -16.53
C GLU A 21 -7.15 -2.28 -15.07
N PHE A 22 -6.70 -1.05 -14.81
CA PHE A 22 -6.41 -0.61 -13.44
C PHE A 22 -7.66 -0.32 -12.61
N ASP A 23 -8.77 -0.01 -13.24
CA ASP A 23 -10.05 0.10 -12.54
C ASP A 23 -10.51 -1.30 -12.10
N TYR A 24 -10.34 -2.34 -12.92
CA TYR A 24 -10.59 -3.74 -12.53
C TYR A 24 -9.67 -4.19 -11.40
N VAL A 25 -8.36 -3.92 -11.50
CA VAL A 25 -7.40 -4.26 -10.43
C VAL A 25 -7.80 -3.61 -9.10
N LYS A 26 -8.16 -2.32 -9.10
CA LYS A 26 -8.62 -1.63 -7.88
C LYS A 26 -9.91 -2.23 -7.33
N THR A 27 -10.86 -2.54 -8.19
CA THR A 27 -12.14 -3.12 -7.77
C THR A 27 -11.94 -4.50 -7.15
N LEU A 28 -11.10 -5.34 -7.77
CA LEU A 28 -10.78 -6.67 -7.26
C LEU A 28 -10.02 -6.58 -5.93
N ALA A 29 -9.05 -5.68 -5.83
CA ALA A 29 -8.31 -5.45 -4.60
C ALA A 29 -9.23 -4.98 -3.46
N LEU A 30 -10.13 -4.03 -3.74
CA LEU A 30 -11.13 -3.59 -2.76
C LEU A 30 -12.07 -4.72 -2.34
N PHE A 31 -12.49 -5.56 -3.28
CA PHE A 31 -13.34 -6.71 -2.98
C PHE A 31 -12.66 -7.68 -2.02
N PHE A 32 -11.39 -8.04 -2.27
CA PHE A 32 -10.63 -8.89 -1.37
C PHE A 32 -10.38 -8.24 -0.01
N MET A 33 -10.05 -6.95 0.03
CA MET A 33 -9.89 -6.22 1.30
C MET A 33 -11.18 -6.21 2.14
N VAL A 34 -12.34 -6.07 1.52
CA VAL A 34 -13.62 -6.15 2.24
C VAL A 34 -13.86 -7.55 2.78
N ILE A 35 -13.59 -8.58 1.98
CA ILE A 35 -13.79 -9.98 2.41
C ILE A 35 -12.89 -10.32 3.59
N ILE A 36 -11.59 -9.95 3.54
CA ILE A 36 -10.68 -10.29 4.64
C ILE A 36 -11.10 -9.59 5.94
N HIS A 37 -11.46 -8.31 5.89
CA HIS A 37 -11.93 -7.62 7.09
C HIS A 37 -13.22 -8.20 7.65
N VAL A 38 -14.13 -8.70 6.80
CA VAL A 38 -15.34 -9.40 7.26
C VAL A 38 -14.95 -10.75 7.91
N LEU A 39 -14.00 -11.48 7.34
CA LEU A 39 -13.51 -12.73 7.93
C LEU A 39 -12.82 -12.50 9.27
N GLU A 40 -11.94 -11.52 9.36
CA GLU A 40 -11.22 -11.17 10.61
C GLU A 40 -12.18 -10.73 11.71
N GLU A 41 -13.20 -9.95 11.40
CA GLU A 41 -14.13 -9.40 12.40
C GLU A 41 -15.24 -10.38 12.83
N ILE A 42 -15.69 -11.27 11.94
CA ILE A 42 -16.86 -12.13 12.18
C ILE A 42 -16.45 -13.57 12.50
N SER A 43 -15.31 -14.04 11.98
CA SER A 43 -14.87 -15.42 12.20
C SER A 43 -14.13 -15.58 13.53
N SER A 44 -14.13 -16.83 14.04
CA SER A 44 -13.29 -17.22 15.17
C SER A 44 -11.79 -17.14 14.86
N TYR A 45 -11.43 -17.01 13.59
CA TYR A 45 -10.06 -16.85 13.11
C TYR A 45 -9.41 -15.58 13.67
N GLY A 46 -10.00 -14.41 13.47
CA GLY A 46 -9.47 -13.16 14.00
C GLY A 46 -9.43 -13.09 15.53
N ALA A 47 -10.27 -13.91 16.22
CA ALA A 47 -10.28 -13.99 17.68
C ALA A 47 -9.16 -14.86 18.27
N TYR A 48 -8.62 -15.82 17.49
CA TYR A 48 -7.68 -16.84 17.99
C TYR A 48 -6.33 -16.85 17.28
N GLU A 49 -6.12 -15.97 16.32
CA GLU A 49 -4.90 -15.90 15.48
C GLU A 49 -4.52 -17.27 14.87
N VAL A 50 -5.53 -18.10 14.56
CA VAL A 50 -5.34 -19.44 14.02
C VAL A 50 -5.42 -19.40 12.51
N MET A 51 -4.38 -19.90 11.83
CA MET A 51 -4.36 -19.98 10.37
C MET A 51 -5.56 -20.75 9.82
N PRO A 52 -6.17 -20.24 8.73
CA PRO A 52 -7.28 -20.94 8.08
C PRO A 52 -6.85 -22.32 7.57
N VAL A 53 -7.66 -23.34 7.82
CA VAL A 53 -7.35 -24.72 7.45
C VAL A 53 -7.94 -25.09 6.10
N GLY A 54 -8.97 -24.38 5.63
CA GLY A 54 -9.68 -24.65 4.39
C GLY A 54 -9.01 -24.07 3.15
N PHE A 55 -9.23 -24.69 1.99
CA PHE A 55 -8.73 -24.19 0.70
C PHE A 55 -9.25 -22.77 0.39
N TRP A 56 -10.54 -22.52 0.64
CA TRP A 56 -11.17 -21.23 0.33
C TRP A 56 -10.70 -20.11 1.25
N GLU A 57 -10.52 -20.42 2.52
CA GLU A 57 -9.99 -19.47 3.50
C GLU A 57 -8.55 -19.08 3.14
N ASN A 58 -7.69 -20.07 2.83
CA ASN A 58 -6.32 -19.81 2.37
C ASN A 58 -6.28 -19.01 1.05
N LEU A 59 -7.20 -19.27 0.11
CA LEU A 59 -7.27 -18.53 -1.15
C LEU A 59 -7.66 -17.05 -0.93
N VAL A 60 -8.61 -16.81 -0.04
CA VAL A 60 -9.03 -15.46 0.32
C VAL A 60 -7.90 -14.74 1.06
N GLU A 61 -7.28 -15.39 2.03
CA GLU A 61 -6.17 -14.84 2.81
C GLU A 61 -4.98 -14.48 1.91
N PHE A 62 -4.57 -15.39 1.03
CA PHE A 62 -3.51 -15.11 0.05
C PHE A 62 -3.87 -13.99 -0.92
N GLY A 63 -5.12 -13.93 -1.37
CA GLY A 63 -5.60 -12.89 -2.28
C GLY A 63 -5.74 -11.53 -1.60
N ALA A 64 -6.16 -11.51 -0.35
CA ALA A 64 -6.45 -10.29 0.39
C ALA A 64 -5.21 -9.71 1.07
N GLY A 65 -4.40 -10.53 1.74
CA GLY A 65 -3.20 -10.12 2.44
C GLY A 65 -2.11 -9.63 1.47
N PRO A 66 -1.28 -10.51 0.93
CA PRO A 66 -0.10 -10.12 0.17
C PRO A 66 -0.38 -9.48 -1.19
N LEU A 67 -1.56 -9.68 -1.78
CA LEU A 67 -1.83 -9.20 -3.13
C LEU A 67 -2.72 -7.94 -3.18
N ALA A 68 -3.77 -7.85 -2.38
CA ALA A 68 -4.77 -6.80 -2.54
C ALA A 68 -4.21 -5.40 -2.23
N ALA A 69 -3.58 -5.22 -1.08
CA ALA A 69 -3.06 -3.92 -0.69
C ALA A 69 -1.92 -3.43 -1.61
N PRO A 70 -0.87 -4.22 -1.92
CA PRO A 70 0.15 -3.84 -2.89
C PRO A 70 -0.39 -3.54 -4.28
N ALA A 71 -1.34 -4.35 -4.79
CA ALA A 71 -1.95 -4.13 -6.10
C ALA A 71 -2.76 -2.82 -6.13
N TYR A 72 -3.51 -2.52 -5.07
CA TYR A 72 -4.23 -1.26 -4.93
C TYR A 72 -3.29 -0.06 -4.92
N MET A 73 -2.21 -0.11 -4.13
CA MET A 73 -1.20 0.95 -4.04
C MET A 73 -0.47 1.16 -5.38
N CYS A 74 -0.12 0.08 -6.07
CA CYS A 74 0.48 0.14 -7.40
C CYS A 74 -0.48 0.81 -8.40
N ALA A 75 -1.75 0.38 -8.42
CA ALA A 75 -2.78 0.99 -9.28
C ALA A 75 -3.06 2.47 -8.91
N MET A 76 -2.89 2.86 -7.65
CA MET A 76 -2.92 4.27 -7.22
C MET A 76 -1.75 5.04 -7.83
N GLY A 77 -0.53 4.48 -7.80
CA GLY A 77 0.67 5.07 -8.43
C GLY A 77 0.50 5.30 -9.93
N VAL A 78 -0.02 4.31 -10.65
CA VAL A 78 -0.40 4.47 -12.08
C VAL A 78 -1.40 5.61 -12.26
N GLY A 79 -2.42 5.66 -11.40
CA GLY A 79 -3.45 6.69 -11.42
C GLY A 79 -2.90 8.12 -11.26
N ILE A 80 -1.79 8.30 -10.52
CA ILE A 80 -1.11 9.59 -10.40
C ILE A 80 -0.56 10.06 -11.75
N ILE A 81 0.01 9.15 -12.55
CA ILE A 81 0.55 9.46 -13.89
C ILE A 81 -0.54 9.80 -14.89
N TYR A 82 -1.67 9.08 -14.86
CA TYR A 82 -2.81 9.29 -15.75
C TYR A 82 -3.74 10.43 -15.30
N SER A 83 -3.57 10.94 -14.08
CA SER A 83 -4.38 12.04 -13.57
C SER A 83 -4.18 13.33 -14.39
N ARG A 84 -5.26 14.06 -14.64
CA ARG A 84 -5.21 15.42 -15.20
C ARG A 84 -4.61 16.41 -14.19
N ARG A 85 -4.87 16.20 -12.90
CA ARG A 85 -4.37 17.02 -11.78
C ARG A 85 -3.16 16.35 -11.15
N ARG A 86 -1.99 16.59 -11.70
CA ARG A 86 -0.72 15.96 -11.30
C ARG A 86 0.38 16.95 -10.92
N GLU A 87 0.04 18.23 -10.84
CA GLU A 87 0.95 19.22 -10.31
C GLU A 87 1.24 18.97 -8.83
N PRO A 88 2.44 19.31 -8.33
CA PRO A 88 2.79 19.07 -6.93
C PRO A 88 1.76 19.64 -5.94
N SER A 89 1.19 20.81 -6.23
CA SER A 89 0.14 21.43 -5.41
C SER A 89 -1.16 20.63 -5.37
N ASP A 90 -1.55 20.02 -6.49
CA ASP A 90 -2.76 19.20 -6.57
C ASP A 90 -2.59 17.88 -5.80
N LEU A 91 -1.41 17.26 -5.93
CA LEU A 91 -1.07 16.05 -5.19
C LEU A 91 -1.03 16.34 -3.69
N PHE A 92 -0.40 17.44 -3.29
CA PHE A 92 -0.38 17.87 -1.89
C PHE A 92 -1.79 18.02 -1.30
N ARG A 93 -2.67 18.75 -2.00
CA ARG A 93 -4.07 18.94 -1.57
C ARG A 93 -4.82 17.62 -1.47
N ARG A 94 -4.58 16.68 -2.39
CA ARG A 94 -5.17 15.33 -2.34
C ARG A 94 -4.65 14.55 -1.13
N GLY A 95 -3.35 14.59 -0.86
CA GLY A 95 -2.74 13.96 0.31
C GLY A 95 -3.36 14.46 1.61
N VAL A 96 -3.44 15.78 1.79
CA VAL A 96 -4.07 16.38 2.98
C VAL A 96 -5.53 15.97 3.13
N ARG A 97 -6.31 15.97 2.03
CA ARG A 97 -7.72 15.54 2.09
C ARG A 97 -7.86 14.06 2.49
N LEU A 98 -6.98 13.19 2.01
CA LEU A 98 -6.99 11.77 2.38
C LEU A 98 -6.64 11.58 3.85
N LEU A 99 -5.66 12.33 4.39
CA LEU A 99 -5.33 12.28 5.82
C LEU A 99 -6.50 12.75 6.70
N ILE A 100 -7.19 13.83 6.29
CA ILE A 100 -8.40 14.29 6.99
C ILE A 100 -9.51 13.22 6.93
N LEU A 101 -9.71 12.58 5.77
CA LEU A 101 -10.67 11.49 5.64
C LEU A 101 -10.29 10.28 6.49
N ALA A 102 -9.02 9.91 6.54
CA ALA A 102 -8.52 8.82 7.37
C ALA A 102 -8.78 9.10 8.86
N ALA A 103 -8.44 10.30 9.34
CA ALA A 103 -8.74 10.71 10.70
C ALA A 103 -10.26 10.70 10.99
N GLY A 104 -11.07 11.22 10.07
CA GLY A 104 -12.53 11.21 10.20
C GLY A 104 -13.10 9.78 10.24
N LEU A 105 -12.57 8.87 9.43
CA LEU A 105 -12.96 7.47 9.44
C LEU A 105 -12.59 6.79 10.75
N ASN A 106 -11.40 7.04 11.28
CA ASN A 106 -10.98 6.50 12.58
C ASN A 106 -11.87 7.01 13.71
N LEU A 107 -12.23 8.29 13.70
CA LEU A 107 -13.21 8.83 14.68
C LEU A 107 -14.58 8.13 14.54
N ALA A 108 -15.05 7.90 13.32
CA ALA A 108 -16.34 7.28 13.07
C ALA A 108 -16.36 5.79 13.48
N ARG A 109 -15.33 5.02 13.15
CA ARG A 109 -15.27 3.57 13.44
C ARG A 109 -14.75 3.25 14.86
N GLY A 110 -13.92 4.12 15.43
CA GLY A 110 -13.29 3.93 16.73
C GLY A 110 -13.99 4.69 17.84
N LEU A 111 -13.87 6.01 17.84
CA LEU A 111 -14.35 6.87 18.94
C LEU A 111 -15.87 6.76 19.15
N ILE A 112 -16.67 6.88 18.10
CA ILE A 112 -18.13 6.91 18.21
C ILE A 112 -18.69 5.59 18.74
N PRO A 113 -18.39 4.39 18.18
CA PRO A 113 -18.88 3.14 18.71
C PRO A 113 -18.40 2.87 20.15
N THR A 114 -17.12 3.12 20.45
CA THR A 114 -16.55 2.87 21.77
C THR A 114 -17.19 3.78 22.81
N ALA A 115 -17.37 5.06 22.51
CA ALA A 115 -18.05 6.00 23.40
C ALA A 115 -19.52 5.57 23.65
N SER A 116 -20.22 5.11 22.62
CA SER A 116 -21.60 4.62 22.74
C SER A 116 -21.68 3.37 23.63
N VAL A 117 -20.81 2.37 23.45
CA VAL A 117 -20.74 1.16 24.27
C VAL A 117 -20.36 1.52 25.71
N SER A 118 -19.42 2.43 25.90
CA SER A 118 -18.99 2.88 27.23
C SER A 118 -20.10 3.60 27.98
N ALA A 119 -20.88 4.42 27.31
CA ALA A 119 -22.04 5.09 27.88
C ALA A 119 -23.11 4.08 28.37
N ILE A 120 -23.28 2.95 27.66
CA ILE A 120 -24.24 1.91 28.00
C ILE A 120 -23.71 1.02 29.14
N ARG A 121 -22.42 0.67 29.11
CA ARG A 121 -21.79 -0.27 30.04
C ARG A 121 -21.21 0.39 31.30
N GLY A 122 -21.03 1.71 31.30
CA GLY A 122 -20.42 2.47 32.39
C GLY A 122 -18.90 2.24 32.54
N THR A 123 -18.25 1.56 31.59
CA THR A 123 -16.82 1.28 31.62
C THR A 123 -16.17 1.77 30.33
N ILE A 124 -15.06 2.50 30.45
CA ILE A 124 -14.24 2.93 29.31
C ILE A 124 -12.96 2.09 29.35
N ASP A 125 -12.63 1.47 28.20
CA ASP A 125 -11.32 0.89 27.97
C ASP A 125 -10.47 1.93 27.19
N PRO A 126 -9.53 2.63 27.85
CA PRO A 126 -8.75 3.70 27.24
C PRO A 126 -7.81 3.17 26.15
N ASP A 127 -7.25 1.99 26.32
CA ASP A 127 -6.27 1.41 25.38
C ASP A 127 -6.95 1.02 24.07
N ARG A 128 -8.11 0.38 24.17
CA ARG A 128 -8.94 0.06 23.00
C ARG A 128 -9.42 1.32 22.29
N LEU A 129 -9.84 2.34 23.03
CA LEU A 129 -10.25 3.63 22.45
C LEU A 129 -9.09 4.27 21.69
N PHE A 130 -7.91 4.27 22.30
CA PHE A 130 -6.69 4.80 21.70
C PHE A 130 -6.34 4.05 20.40
N TYR A 131 -6.28 2.72 20.46
CA TYR A 131 -6.00 1.85 19.31
C TYR A 131 -6.94 2.13 18.14
N LEU A 132 -8.25 2.12 18.38
CA LEU A 132 -9.24 2.33 17.32
C LEU A 132 -9.23 3.75 16.75
N THR A 133 -8.85 4.75 17.55
CA THR A 133 -8.82 6.16 17.12
C THR A 133 -7.57 6.48 16.31
N PHE A 134 -6.45 5.85 16.64
CA PHE A 134 -5.15 6.18 16.06
C PHE A 134 -4.59 5.10 15.13
N ASN A 135 -5.40 4.14 14.71
CA ASN A 135 -4.99 3.12 13.75
C ASN A 135 -4.56 3.76 12.40
N VAL A 136 -3.36 3.39 11.95
CA VAL A 136 -2.79 3.83 10.66
C VAL A 136 -3.08 2.76 9.60
N ASP A 137 -4.04 3.05 8.77
CA ASP A 137 -4.49 2.17 7.69
C ASP A 137 -4.02 2.66 6.30
N ILE A 138 -4.50 1.98 5.27
CA ILE A 138 -4.16 2.25 3.85
C ILE A 138 -4.52 3.68 3.41
N LEU A 139 -5.53 4.33 4.03
CA LEU A 139 -5.86 5.72 3.73
C LEU A 139 -4.77 6.69 4.21
N HIS A 140 -4.19 6.43 5.38
CA HIS A 140 -3.05 7.21 5.90
C HIS A 140 -1.85 7.06 4.96
N LEU A 141 -1.52 5.81 4.59
CA LEU A 141 -0.46 5.55 3.62
C LEU A 141 -0.73 6.28 2.30
N ALA A 142 -1.95 6.22 1.76
CA ALA A 142 -2.31 6.91 0.54
C ALA A 142 -2.09 8.43 0.68
N GLY A 143 -2.54 9.03 1.77
CA GLY A 143 -2.35 10.45 2.06
C GLY A 143 -0.87 10.83 2.11
N LEU A 144 -0.08 10.13 2.91
CA LEU A 144 1.37 10.33 3.02
C LEU A 144 2.11 10.09 1.69
N SER A 145 1.70 9.08 0.93
CA SER A 145 2.26 8.78 -0.39
C SER A 145 2.01 9.91 -1.39
N PHE A 146 0.84 10.54 -1.38
CA PHE A 146 0.56 11.72 -2.19
C PHE A 146 1.43 12.91 -1.77
N LEU A 147 1.64 13.14 -0.47
CA LEU A 147 2.50 14.22 0.02
C LEU A 147 3.96 14.00 -0.39
N LEU A 148 4.48 12.78 -0.21
CA LEU A 148 5.84 12.43 -0.62
C LEU A 148 6.01 12.53 -2.15
N THR A 149 5.05 12.03 -2.93
CA THR A 149 5.07 12.17 -4.39
C THR A 149 5.04 13.64 -4.81
N ALA A 150 4.27 14.50 -4.13
CA ALA A 150 4.25 15.93 -4.38
C ALA A 150 5.64 16.56 -4.13
N LEU A 151 6.30 16.18 -3.04
CA LEU A 151 7.65 16.62 -2.70
C LEU A 151 8.67 16.19 -3.76
N LEU A 152 8.71 14.90 -4.10
CA LEU A 152 9.64 14.37 -5.10
C LEU A 152 9.44 15.03 -6.47
N ARG A 153 8.19 15.29 -6.87
CA ARG A 153 7.90 16.05 -8.10
C ARG A 153 8.31 17.51 -8.04
N LYS A 154 8.15 18.16 -6.88
CA LYS A 154 8.63 19.53 -6.67
C LYS A 154 10.15 19.61 -6.78
N LEU A 155 10.85 18.56 -6.32
CA LEU A 155 12.30 18.39 -6.49
C LEU A 155 12.71 17.93 -7.89
N ARG A 156 11.75 17.80 -8.84
CA ARG A 156 11.96 17.37 -10.22
C ARG A 156 12.55 15.96 -10.37
N VAL A 157 12.34 15.10 -9.40
CA VAL A 157 12.74 13.68 -9.48
C VAL A 157 11.97 13.01 -10.63
N PRO A 158 12.64 12.34 -11.57
CA PRO A 158 11.95 11.66 -12.67
C PRO A 158 11.17 10.44 -12.15
N PRO A 159 10.03 10.06 -12.78
CA PRO A 159 9.16 8.98 -12.28
C PRO A 159 9.88 7.64 -12.07
N LEU A 160 10.81 7.27 -12.93
CA LEU A 160 11.59 6.03 -12.81
C LEU A 160 12.52 6.03 -11.59
N ALA A 161 12.99 7.20 -11.14
CA ALA A 161 13.85 7.31 -9.98
C ALA A 161 13.08 7.18 -8.64
N PHE A 162 11.75 7.14 -8.68
CA PHE A 162 10.96 6.91 -7.46
C PHE A 162 11.19 5.52 -6.89
N VAL A 163 11.44 4.51 -7.75
CA VAL A 163 11.71 3.14 -7.31
C VAL A 163 13.01 3.05 -6.49
N PRO A 164 14.18 3.46 -6.97
CA PRO A 164 15.39 3.43 -6.15
C PRO A 164 15.27 4.30 -4.88
N VAL A 165 14.58 5.43 -4.92
CA VAL A 165 14.30 6.22 -3.71
C VAL A 165 13.48 5.40 -2.71
N ALA A 166 12.43 4.74 -3.16
CA ALA A 166 11.59 3.90 -2.30
C ALA A 166 12.34 2.68 -1.74
N ILE A 167 13.23 2.06 -2.53
CA ILE A 167 14.11 0.98 -2.04
C ILE A 167 15.01 1.47 -0.90
N VAL A 168 15.63 2.64 -1.06
CA VAL A 168 16.46 3.23 0.01
C VAL A 168 15.61 3.52 1.24
N MET A 169 14.40 4.06 1.06
CA MET A 169 13.46 4.31 2.16
C MET A 169 13.10 3.01 2.89
N GLN A 170 12.81 1.93 2.17
CA GLN A 170 12.47 0.62 2.75
C GLN A 170 13.65 0.04 3.53
N ILE A 171 14.87 0.10 2.99
CA ILE A 171 16.08 -0.33 3.71
C ILE A 171 16.24 0.48 5.00
N VAL A 172 16.11 1.80 4.94
CA VAL A 172 16.20 2.67 6.12
C VAL A 172 15.10 2.32 7.13
N GLY A 173 13.84 2.13 6.66
CA GLY A 173 12.72 1.76 7.52
C GLY A 173 12.97 0.46 8.29
N ASN A 174 13.52 -0.56 7.61
CA ASN A 174 13.82 -1.86 8.23
C ASN A 174 15.07 -1.83 9.15
N LEU A 175 15.95 -0.85 9.00
CA LEU A 175 17.12 -0.70 9.89
C LEU A 175 16.82 0.11 11.15
N LEU A 176 15.68 0.80 11.21
CA LEU A 176 15.27 1.56 12.38
C LEU A 176 14.81 0.60 13.48
N PRO A 177 15.16 0.88 14.75
CA PRO A 177 14.75 0.03 15.86
C PRO A 177 13.22 0.06 16.04
N PRO A 178 12.60 -1.03 16.54
CA PRO A 178 11.20 -1.06 16.86
C PRO A 178 10.85 0.02 17.88
N LEU A 179 9.67 0.62 17.72
CA LEU A 179 9.17 1.63 18.65
C LEU A 179 8.66 0.93 19.91
N THR A 180 9.02 1.46 21.07
CA THR A 180 8.52 0.98 22.36
C THR A 180 7.13 1.56 22.63
N GLU A 181 6.26 0.78 23.26
CA GLU A 181 4.86 1.15 23.53
C GLU A 181 4.70 2.21 24.62
N ASP A 182 5.78 2.62 25.28
CA ASP A 182 5.74 3.51 26.45
C ASP A 182 5.22 4.95 26.16
N CYS A 183 5.13 5.33 24.89
CA CYS A 183 4.63 6.67 24.53
C CYS A 183 3.75 6.61 23.28
N PRO A 184 2.41 6.65 23.43
CA PRO A 184 1.46 6.43 22.35
C PRO A 184 1.50 7.49 21.23
N VAL A 185 1.78 8.74 21.52
CA VAL A 185 1.78 9.82 20.50
C VAL A 185 2.96 9.70 19.52
N PRO A 186 4.22 9.52 19.98
CA PRO A 186 5.30 9.18 19.08
C PRO A 186 5.07 7.88 18.32
N LEU A 187 4.50 6.85 18.94
CA LEU A 187 4.18 5.59 18.30
C LEU A 187 3.23 5.78 17.11
N TYR A 188 2.20 6.61 17.24
CA TYR A 188 1.28 6.91 16.16
C TYR A 188 1.96 7.67 15.01
N ILE A 189 2.70 8.75 15.31
CA ILE A 189 3.34 9.59 14.29
C ILE A 189 4.48 8.82 13.62
N LEU A 190 5.38 8.23 14.40
CA LEU A 190 6.56 7.54 13.89
C LEU A 190 6.20 6.18 13.29
N GLY A 191 5.23 5.45 13.85
CA GLY A 191 4.70 4.21 13.30
C GLY A 191 4.09 4.39 11.93
N SER A 192 3.43 5.55 11.66
CA SER A 192 2.92 5.85 10.31
C SER A 192 4.04 6.06 9.28
N LEU A 193 5.26 6.32 9.73
CA LEU A 193 6.40 6.57 8.84
C LEU A 193 7.24 5.33 8.61
N PHE A 194 7.67 4.60 9.63
CA PHE A 194 8.75 3.62 9.44
C PHE A 194 8.61 2.27 10.15
N HIS A 195 7.60 2.05 10.98
CA HIS A 195 7.53 0.78 11.72
C HIS A 195 6.13 0.16 11.67
N THR A 196 6.08 -1.15 11.42
CA THR A 196 4.88 -1.94 11.62
C THR A 196 4.65 -2.14 13.12
N SER A 197 3.46 -1.83 13.56
CA SER A 197 3.03 -1.99 14.95
C SER A 197 1.55 -2.31 14.96
N PRO A 198 0.97 -2.73 16.09
CA PRO A 198 -0.48 -2.90 16.18
C PRO A 198 -1.27 -1.65 15.76
N LEU A 199 -0.66 -0.46 15.84
CA LEU A 199 -1.27 0.81 15.40
C LEU A 199 -0.98 1.16 13.94
N SER A 200 -0.04 0.51 13.27
CA SER A 200 0.38 0.86 11.90
C SER A 200 0.62 -0.37 11.05
N ALA A 201 -0.38 -0.75 10.28
CA ALA A 201 -0.26 -1.81 9.28
C ALA A 201 0.46 -1.36 8.00
N PHE A 202 0.51 -0.04 7.73
CA PHE A 202 1.00 0.51 6.45
C PHE A 202 1.96 1.69 6.64
N PRO A 203 3.18 1.47 7.19
CA PRO A 203 4.17 2.52 7.35
C PRO A 203 4.72 3.01 6.01
N LEU A 204 4.88 4.33 5.88
CA LEU A 204 5.25 4.98 4.62
C LEU A 204 6.59 4.48 4.06
N LEU A 205 7.64 4.41 4.89
CA LEU A 205 8.98 4.04 4.42
C LEU A 205 9.03 2.63 3.84
N ILE A 206 8.26 1.71 4.39
CA ILE A 206 8.20 0.31 3.96
C ILE A 206 7.25 0.16 2.76
N CYS A 207 6.05 0.74 2.83
CA CYS A 207 4.99 0.47 1.85
C CYS A 207 5.00 1.39 0.62
N TYR A 208 5.75 2.51 0.64
CA TYR A 208 5.80 3.44 -0.49
C TYR A 208 6.34 2.79 -1.77
N ILE A 209 7.12 1.72 -1.67
CA ILE A 209 7.67 0.99 -2.83
C ILE A 209 6.59 0.59 -3.83
N HIS A 210 5.43 0.14 -3.36
CA HIS A 210 4.32 -0.26 -4.23
C HIS A 210 3.76 0.92 -5.03
N VAL A 211 3.65 2.09 -4.42
CA VAL A 211 3.22 3.33 -5.09
C VAL A 211 4.28 3.80 -6.10
N ALA A 212 5.55 3.74 -5.72
CA ALA A 212 6.68 4.12 -6.57
C ALA A 212 6.78 3.23 -7.81
N VAL A 213 6.63 1.91 -7.65
CA VAL A 213 6.55 0.95 -8.77
C VAL A 213 5.37 1.29 -9.67
N GLY A 214 4.20 1.59 -9.11
CA GLY A 214 3.04 2.02 -9.88
C GLY A 214 3.27 3.32 -10.67
N ILE A 215 3.96 4.30 -10.09
CA ILE A 215 4.34 5.55 -10.76
C ILE A 215 5.31 5.28 -11.93
N ALA A 216 6.35 4.48 -11.69
CA ALA A 216 7.33 4.10 -12.71
C ALA A 216 6.66 3.31 -13.85
N PHE A 217 5.82 2.33 -13.50
CA PHE A 217 5.05 1.54 -14.46
C PHE A 217 4.11 2.42 -15.30
N GLY A 218 3.38 3.33 -14.66
CA GLY A 218 2.51 4.29 -15.35
C GLY A 218 3.28 5.20 -16.32
N ASP A 219 4.50 5.61 -15.97
CA ASP A 219 5.36 6.41 -16.84
C ASP A 219 5.88 5.60 -18.04
N ILE A 220 6.16 4.32 -17.87
CA ILE A 220 6.50 3.40 -18.97
C ILE A 220 5.26 3.20 -19.85
N LEU A 221 4.11 2.85 -19.25
CA LEU A 221 2.88 2.53 -19.95
C LEU A 221 2.37 3.69 -20.83
N ILE A 222 2.44 4.92 -20.34
CA ILE A 222 1.95 6.09 -21.09
C ILE A 222 2.75 6.37 -22.37
N ARG A 223 3.94 5.78 -22.50
CA ARG A 223 4.84 5.91 -23.66
C ARG A 223 4.70 4.74 -24.64
N GLN A 224 3.98 3.67 -24.28
CA GLN A 224 3.84 2.49 -25.12
C GLN A 224 2.93 2.77 -26.32
N LYS A 225 3.39 2.34 -27.50
CA LYS A 225 2.63 2.40 -28.76
C LYS A 225 1.81 1.13 -28.98
N GLU A 226 2.39 -0.02 -28.65
CA GLU A 226 1.81 -1.36 -28.85
C GLU A 226 1.39 -1.95 -27.49
N LEU A 227 0.25 -1.52 -26.96
CA LEU A 227 -0.23 -1.92 -25.65
C LEU A 227 -0.47 -3.42 -25.53
N GLU A 228 -1.08 -4.02 -26.55
CA GLU A 228 -1.41 -5.44 -26.54
C GLU A 228 -0.16 -6.30 -26.39
N ARG A 229 0.88 -6.03 -27.20
CA ARG A 229 2.16 -6.72 -27.10
C ARG A 229 2.84 -6.47 -25.76
N PHE A 230 2.76 -5.26 -25.23
CA PHE A 230 3.32 -4.92 -23.93
C PHE A 230 2.64 -5.72 -22.82
N TYR A 231 1.30 -5.81 -22.81
CA TYR A 231 0.57 -6.62 -21.83
C TYR A 231 0.81 -8.12 -21.98
N GLN A 232 0.94 -8.62 -23.20
CA GLN A 232 1.32 -10.04 -23.44
C GLN A 232 2.69 -10.36 -22.84
N ILE A 233 3.69 -9.49 -23.06
CA ILE A 233 5.03 -9.68 -22.48
C ILE A 233 4.97 -9.66 -20.95
N LEU A 234 4.21 -8.74 -20.37
CA LEU A 234 4.02 -8.67 -18.91
C LEU A 234 3.34 -9.92 -18.38
N PHE A 235 2.27 -10.37 -19.02
CA PHE A 235 1.52 -11.57 -18.62
C PHE A 235 2.41 -12.80 -18.60
N TRP A 236 3.06 -13.11 -19.73
CA TRP A 236 3.93 -14.29 -19.82
C TRP A 236 5.17 -14.16 -18.93
N GLY A 237 5.74 -12.97 -18.82
CA GLY A 237 6.86 -12.72 -17.91
C GLY A 237 6.49 -12.92 -16.45
N SER A 238 5.34 -12.40 -16.01
CA SER A 238 4.84 -12.59 -14.64
C SER A 238 4.52 -14.05 -14.35
N LEU A 239 3.87 -14.74 -15.30
CA LEU A 239 3.55 -16.15 -15.16
C LEU A 239 4.82 -17.02 -15.07
N SER A 240 5.82 -16.72 -15.89
CA SER A 240 7.12 -17.43 -15.87
C SER A 240 7.86 -17.18 -14.56
N LEU A 241 7.84 -15.93 -14.06
CA LEU A 241 8.44 -15.59 -12.76
C LEU A 241 7.74 -16.34 -11.63
N LEU A 242 6.40 -16.30 -11.60
CA LEU A 242 5.61 -17.02 -10.60
C LEU A 242 5.90 -18.53 -10.63
N ALA A 243 5.90 -19.14 -11.81
CA ALA A 243 6.22 -20.55 -11.96
C ALA A 243 7.65 -20.88 -11.49
N GLY A 244 8.62 -20.01 -11.80
CA GLY A 244 10.00 -20.14 -11.33
C GLY A 244 10.11 -20.03 -9.82
N LEU A 245 9.43 -19.08 -9.20
CA LEU A 245 9.38 -18.94 -7.75
C LEU A 245 8.76 -20.16 -7.09
N LEU A 246 7.58 -20.61 -7.54
CA LEU A 246 6.93 -21.80 -7.02
C LEU A 246 7.82 -23.06 -7.16
N PHE A 247 8.46 -23.23 -8.32
CA PHE A 247 9.41 -24.32 -8.53
C PHE A 247 10.58 -24.26 -7.54
N THR A 248 11.15 -23.08 -7.33
CA THR A 248 12.25 -22.87 -6.38
C THR A 248 11.79 -23.20 -4.95
N PHE A 249 10.62 -22.75 -4.53
CA PHE A 249 10.09 -23.06 -3.20
C PHE A 249 9.89 -24.57 -3.00
N VAL A 250 9.29 -25.25 -3.97
CA VAL A 250 9.08 -26.71 -3.91
C VAL A 250 10.41 -27.46 -3.88
N THR A 251 11.40 -27.04 -4.67
CA THR A 251 12.72 -27.69 -4.71
C THR A 251 13.53 -27.46 -3.44
N LEU A 252 13.32 -26.34 -2.74
CA LEU A 252 13.92 -26.06 -1.44
C LEU A 252 13.20 -26.78 -0.28
N GLY A 253 12.12 -27.52 -0.56
CA GLY A 253 11.36 -28.27 0.43
C GLY A 253 10.40 -27.43 1.27
N TYR A 254 10.10 -26.19 0.84
CA TYR A 254 9.06 -25.40 1.47
C TYR A 254 7.68 -25.91 1.08
N ASP A 255 6.81 -26.17 2.07
CA ASP A 255 5.40 -26.41 1.82
C ASP A 255 4.71 -25.08 1.42
N LEU A 256 3.72 -25.14 0.53
CA LEU A 256 2.92 -23.96 0.17
C LEU A 256 2.22 -23.32 1.39
N LYS A 257 1.95 -24.12 2.42
CA LYS A 257 1.47 -23.61 3.71
C LYS A 257 2.51 -22.72 4.42
N ASN A 258 3.80 -23.03 4.28
CA ASN A 258 4.88 -22.25 4.88
C ASN A 258 5.14 -20.93 4.14
N LEU A 259 4.67 -20.77 2.90
CA LEU A 259 4.71 -19.49 2.20
C LEU A 259 3.91 -18.40 2.90
N TYR A 260 2.79 -18.77 3.50
CA TYR A 260 1.98 -17.83 4.29
C TYR A 260 2.67 -17.50 5.62
N VAL A 261 3.18 -18.51 6.32
CA VAL A 261 3.95 -18.30 7.57
C VAL A 261 5.17 -17.41 7.31
N LEU A 262 5.91 -17.65 6.22
CA LEU A 262 7.05 -16.83 5.85
C LEU A 262 6.65 -15.39 5.50
N TYR A 263 5.48 -15.18 4.88
CA TYR A 263 4.94 -13.85 4.63
C TYR A 263 4.58 -13.15 5.93
N ASP A 264 3.94 -13.84 6.85
CA ASP A 264 3.53 -13.32 8.16
C ASP A 264 4.77 -12.95 8.98
N GLU A 265 5.76 -13.83 9.08
CA GLU A 265 7.04 -13.58 9.72
C GLU A 265 7.80 -12.38 9.10
N LEU A 266 7.85 -12.28 7.77
CA LEU A 266 8.56 -11.18 7.08
C LEU A 266 7.81 -9.84 7.13
N TYR A 267 6.52 -9.84 7.41
CA TYR A 267 5.70 -8.64 7.38
C TYR A 267 5.41 -8.08 8.78
N TYR A 268 5.43 -8.94 9.81
CA TYR A 268 5.09 -8.59 11.19
C TYR A 268 6.25 -8.72 12.19
N GLU A 269 7.38 -9.35 11.82
CA GLU A 269 8.64 -9.29 12.55
C GLU A 269 9.59 -8.19 11.98
#